data_459174f31e7c972973c402c64a9cd61b
#
_entry.id   459174f31e7c972973c402c64a9cd61b
#
_cell.length_a   1.000
_cell.length_b   1.000
_cell.length_c   1.000
_cell.angle_alpha   90.00
_cell.angle_beta   90.00
_cell.angle_gamma   90.00
#
_symmetry.space_group_name_H-M   'P 1'
#
loop_
_entity.id
_entity.type
_entity.pdbx_description
1 polymer ?
#
loop_
_entity_poly.entity_id
_entity_poly.type
_entity_poly.pdbx_seq_one_letter_code
_entity_poly.pdbx_strand_id
1 'polypeptide(L)'
;MTYNVENLFDCYDDIGKDDSEFLPEGKLRWTQSRYNRKLKQVASVIKAVGGPDWPALVALVEVENDTVMNNLLSRTPLGKQSYRYVMTNSPDKRGIDVALLYRPELFSLDHKEEYRVHFRGERNRRTRNILHAQGRLAGGDTLDVFVCHFPSRRGGVRQSDAYRHDAATLLRTKCNEILSRRHNPFILIMGDLNSNPDESPLIETLRAGTVLPEAGKAGAGELYNLSGCPLSQIPPGTTLYKGKWEQLDHIIVSGNFLKPDSRVSYRTGSAKNVVLPYLVHSAPYNVARIAPNRTYQGMHYKGGYSDHLPVVAEFTIEP
;
A
#
# COMPACT_ATOMS: atom_id res chain seq x y z
N MET A 1 2.45 -6.79 -4.15
CA MET A 1 1.15 -6.12 -4.33
C MET A 1 0.93 -5.10 -3.23
N THR A 2 0.38 -3.92 -3.54
CA THR A 2 -0.16 -2.98 -2.54
C THR A 2 -1.61 -2.67 -2.84
N TYR A 3 -2.44 -2.47 -1.79
CA TYR A 3 -3.87 -2.22 -1.95
C TYR A 3 -4.42 -1.42 -0.76
N ASN A 4 -4.86 -0.20 -1.01
CA ASN A 4 -5.72 0.52 -0.08
C ASN A 4 -7.12 -0.09 -0.17
N VAL A 5 -7.60 -0.64 0.94
CA VAL A 5 -8.85 -1.42 0.98
C VAL A 5 -10.09 -0.59 1.33
N GLU A 6 -9.95 0.73 1.44
CA GLU A 6 -11.03 1.66 1.82
C GLU A 6 -11.71 1.25 3.14
N ASN A 7 -11.09 1.62 4.27
CA ASN A 7 -11.67 1.52 5.60
C ASN A 7 -12.19 0.11 5.95
N LEU A 8 -11.28 -0.87 6.07
CA LEU A 8 -11.63 -2.21 6.53
C LEU A 8 -11.71 -2.24 8.06
N PHE A 9 -12.88 -1.90 8.58
CA PHE A 9 -13.23 -1.95 10.01
C PHE A 9 -14.00 -3.22 10.35
N ASP A 10 -13.93 -3.64 11.62
CA ASP A 10 -14.89 -4.59 12.15
C ASP A 10 -16.19 -3.90 12.58
N CYS A 11 -16.98 -4.49 13.48
CA CYS A 11 -18.27 -3.94 13.92
C CYS A 11 -18.28 -3.61 15.42
N TYR A 12 -17.11 -3.45 16.02
CA TYR A 12 -16.93 -3.18 17.44
C TYR A 12 -16.24 -1.85 17.64
N ASP A 13 -16.57 -1.14 18.71
CA ASP A 13 -16.01 0.15 19.08
C ASP A 13 -14.62 -0.05 19.72
N ASP A 14 -13.59 0.53 19.13
CA ASP A 14 -12.24 0.51 19.67
C ASP A 14 -12.02 1.67 20.65
N ILE A 15 -11.72 1.36 21.91
CA ILE A 15 -11.56 2.36 22.96
C ILE A 15 -10.53 3.44 22.58
N GLY A 16 -11.01 4.69 22.54
CA GLY A 16 -10.16 5.85 22.24
C GLY A 16 -9.89 6.11 20.77
N LYS A 17 -10.63 5.43 19.88
CA LYS A 17 -10.66 5.69 18.43
C LYS A 17 -11.95 6.41 18.04
N ASP A 18 -11.94 7.05 16.90
CA ASP A 18 -13.10 7.76 16.31
C ASP A 18 -13.61 6.93 15.12
N ASP A 19 -14.10 5.73 15.43
CA ASP A 19 -14.58 4.71 14.51
C ASP A 19 -16.08 4.48 14.58
N SER A 20 -16.77 5.23 15.44
CA SER A 20 -18.22 5.11 15.71
C SER A 20 -19.10 5.15 14.45
N GLU A 21 -18.64 5.75 13.35
CA GLU A 21 -19.38 5.76 12.09
C GLU A 21 -19.41 4.37 11.42
N PHE A 22 -18.44 3.49 11.75
CA PHE A 22 -18.34 2.11 11.26
C PHE A 22 -19.01 1.06 12.16
N LEU A 23 -19.81 1.47 13.13
CA LEU A 23 -20.63 0.56 13.93
C LEU A 23 -21.96 0.22 13.22
N PRO A 24 -22.62 -0.88 13.58
CA PRO A 24 -23.94 -1.24 13.04
C PRO A 24 -24.99 -0.15 13.23
N GLU A 25 -24.95 0.56 14.35
CA GLU A 25 -25.80 1.69 14.71
C GLU A 25 -25.22 3.04 14.25
N GLY A 26 -23.99 3.04 13.79
CA GLY A 26 -23.28 4.23 13.32
C GLY A 26 -23.86 4.80 12.02
N LYS A 27 -23.35 5.96 11.63
CA LYS A 27 -23.82 6.70 10.45
C LYS A 27 -23.74 5.87 9.16
N LEU A 28 -22.71 5.05 9.01
CA LEU A 28 -22.51 4.19 7.84
C LEU A 28 -23.29 2.87 7.94
N ARG A 29 -23.85 2.56 9.10
CA ARG A 29 -24.57 1.30 9.35
C ARG A 29 -23.72 0.08 8.92
N TRP A 30 -22.49 0.02 9.43
CA TRP A 30 -21.53 -1.01 9.09
C TRP A 30 -21.83 -2.32 9.79
N THR A 31 -22.71 -3.12 9.19
CA THR A 31 -23.20 -4.38 9.77
C THR A 31 -22.22 -5.54 9.56
N GLN A 32 -22.35 -6.58 10.38
CA GLN A 32 -21.58 -7.82 10.27
C GLN A 32 -21.65 -8.44 8.86
N SER A 33 -22.79 -8.32 8.19
CA SER A 33 -22.95 -8.80 6.81
C SER A 33 -22.08 -8.00 5.81
N ARG A 34 -22.01 -6.68 5.96
CA ARG A 34 -21.17 -5.79 5.13
C ARG A 34 -19.70 -6.06 5.40
N TYR A 35 -19.32 -6.20 6.67
CA TYR A 35 -17.96 -6.57 7.06
C TYR A 35 -17.54 -7.91 6.46
N ASN A 36 -18.32 -8.97 6.65
CA ASN A 36 -18.02 -10.28 6.09
C ASN A 36 -17.93 -10.28 4.55
N ARG A 37 -18.76 -9.47 3.88
CA ARG A 37 -18.68 -9.26 2.44
C ARG A 37 -17.37 -8.59 2.07
N LYS A 38 -16.95 -7.55 2.78
CA LYS A 38 -15.71 -6.80 2.53
C LYS A 38 -14.47 -7.68 2.69
N LEU A 39 -14.40 -8.51 3.75
CA LEU A 39 -13.34 -9.50 3.92
C LEU A 39 -13.20 -10.42 2.70
N LYS A 40 -14.33 -10.98 2.22
CA LYS A 40 -14.35 -11.85 1.03
C LYS A 40 -13.92 -11.09 -0.23
N GLN A 41 -14.32 -9.84 -0.38
CA GLN A 41 -13.94 -8.98 -1.50
C GLN A 41 -12.43 -8.72 -1.51
N VAL A 42 -11.84 -8.33 -0.38
CA VAL A 42 -10.38 -8.13 -0.25
C VAL A 42 -9.63 -9.40 -0.62
N ALA A 43 -10.04 -10.55 -0.05
CA ALA A 43 -9.41 -11.83 -0.35
C ALA A 43 -9.54 -12.23 -1.83
N SER A 44 -10.69 -11.94 -2.46
CA SER A 44 -10.90 -12.23 -3.89
C SER A 44 -10.01 -11.40 -4.81
N VAL A 45 -9.74 -10.14 -4.43
CA VAL A 45 -8.81 -9.28 -5.16
C VAL A 45 -7.39 -9.81 -5.05
N ILE A 46 -6.93 -10.13 -3.84
CA ILE A 46 -5.58 -10.71 -3.62
C ILE A 46 -5.40 -11.97 -4.46
N LYS A 47 -6.40 -12.88 -4.44
CA LYS A 47 -6.38 -14.09 -5.25
C LYS A 47 -6.29 -13.79 -6.75
N ALA A 48 -7.12 -12.88 -7.25
CA ALA A 48 -7.17 -12.57 -8.68
C ALA A 48 -5.89 -11.91 -9.18
N VAL A 49 -5.22 -11.10 -8.35
CA VAL A 49 -3.93 -10.48 -8.67
C VAL A 49 -2.81 -11.51 -8.79
N GLY A 50 -2.75 -12.47 -7.89
CA GLY A 50 -1.70 -13.49 -7.90
C GLY A 50 -1.96 -14.63 -8.88
N GLY A 51 -3.19 -14.78 -9.37
CA GLY A 51 -3.54 -15.93 -10.22
C GLY A 51 -3.35 -17.27 -9.49
N PRO A 52 -2.60 -18.22 -10.08
CA PRO A 52 -2.36 -19.53 -9.45
C PRO A 52 -1.44 -19.44 -8.24
N ASP A 53 -0.46 -18.50 -8.24
CA ASP A 53 0.65 -18.52 -7.28
C ASP A 53 0.46 -17.63 -6.06
N TRP A 54 -0.59 -16.85 -5.99
CA TRP A 54 -0.85 -15.86 -4.94
C TRP A 54 0.33 -14.91 -4.70
N PRO A 55 0.13 -13.63 -4.39
CA PRO A 55 1.23 -12.68 -4.18
C PRO A 55 2.09 -13.08 -2.98
N ALA A 56 3.41 -13.03 -3.11
CA ALA A 56 4.35 -13.31 -2.02
C ALA A 56 4.21 -12.32 -0.86
N LEU A 57 4.03 -11.05 -1.20
CA LEU A 57 3.91 -9.91 -0.27
C LEU A 57 2.69 -9.07 -0.66
N VAL A 58 1.84 -8.75 0.33
CA VAL A 58 0.68 -7.87 0.14
C VAL A 58 0.66 -6.78 1.21
N ALA A 59 0.93 -5.55 0.81
CA ALA A 59 0.73 -4.38 1.66
C ALA A 59 -0.74 -3.99 1.62
N LEU A 60 -1.41 -4.04 2.76
CA LEU A 60 -2.78 -3.55 2.94
C LEU A 60 -2.75 -2.22 3.69
N VAL A 61 -3.54 -1.29 3.20
CA VAL A 61 -3.67 0.07 3.74
C VAL A 61 -5.13 0.30 4.11
N GLU A 62 -5.37 1.01 5.20
CA GLU A 62 -6.68 1.24 5.82
C GLU A 62 -7.31 -0.02 6.41
N VAL A 63 -6.52 -0.80 7.13
CA VAL A 63 -6.99 -1.88 8.00
C VAL A 63 -7.05 -1.40 9.46
N GLU A 64 -8.02 -1.84 10.21
CA GLU A 64 -8.26 -1.33 11.56
C GLU A 64 -7.30 -1.95 12.59
N ASN A 65 -7.40 -3.25 12.82
CA ASN A 65 -6.75 -3.91 13.96
C ASN A 65 -6.42 -5.39 13.68
N ASP A 66 -5.80 -6.04 14.67
CA ASP A 66 -5.47 -7.48 14.60
C ASP A 66 -6.70 -8.38 14.44
N THR A 67 -7.87 -8.00 15.00
CA THR A 67 -9.11 -8.76 14.84
C THR A 67 -9.52 -8.81 13.37
N VAL A 68 -9.43 -7.68 12.67
CA VAL A 68 -9.71 -7.59 11.23
C VAL A 68 -8.76 -8.48 10.43
N MET A 69 -7.46 -8.42 10.72
CA MET A 69 -6.45 -9.23 10.02
C MET A 69 -6.62 -10.73 10.29
N ASN A 70 -6.88 -11.11 11.53
CA ASN A 70 -7.16 -12.50 11.89
C ASN A 70 -8.44 -13.01 11.22
N ASN A 71 -9.50 -12.19 11.15
CA ASN A 71 -10.73 -12.52 10.45
C ASN A 71 -10.51 -12.64 8.93
N LEU A 72 -9.69 -11.76 8.35
CA LEU A 72 -9.33 -11.83 6.93
C LEU A 72 -8.64 -13.17 6.60
N LEU A 73 -7.70 -13.61 7.45
CA LEU A 73 -7.02 -14.90 7.26
C LEU A 73 -7.94 -16.09 7.57
N SER A 74 -8.65 -16.09 8.70
CA SER A 74 -9.38 -17.28 9.16
C SER A 74 -10.71 -17.51 8.44
N ARG A 75 -11.39 -16.45 7.99
CA ARG A 75 -12.74 -16.52 7.39
C ARG A 75 -12.75 -16.44 5.86
N THR A 76 -11.57 -16.42 5.22
CA THR A 76 -11.44 -16.34 3.76
C THR A 76 -10.48 -17.40 3.23
N PRO A 77 -10.41 -17.63 1.90
CA PRO A 77 -9.47 -18.58 1.32
C PRO A 77 -7.98 -18.27 1.59
N LEU A 78 -7.63 -17.06 2.05
CA LEU A 78 -6.25 -16.68 2.42
C LEU A 78 -5.67 -17.58 3.52
N GLY A 79 -6.48 -18.04 4.46
CA GLY A 79 -6.04 -18.96 5.53
C GLY A 79 -5.49 -20.28 5.03
N LYS A 80 -5.88 -20.72 3.83
CA LYS A 80 -5.36 -21.94 3.18
C LYS A 80 -4.00 -21.73 2.48
N GLN A 81 -3.54 -20.48 2.39
CA GLN A 81 -2.32 -20.08 1.68
C GLN A 81 -1.14 -19.82 2.61
N SER A 82 -1.23 -20.25 3.87
CA SER A 82 -0.18 -20.08 4.88
C SER A 82 0.29 -18.64 5.11
N TYR A 83 -0.51 -17.63 4.72
CA TYR A 83 -0.16 -16.25 4.98
C TYR A 83 0.00 -15.97 6.46
N ARG A 84 1.03 -15.22 6.79
CA ARG A 84 1.22 -14.51 8.06
C ARG A 84 1.12 -13.01 7.82
N TYR A 85 1.00 -12.25 8.89
CA TYR A 85 1.01 -10.80 8.78
C TYR A 85 1.78 -10.14 9.92
N VAL A 86 2.19 -8.90 9.67
CA VAL A 86 2.56 -7.90 10.66
C VAL A 86 1.84 -6.61 10.33
N MET A 87 1.47 -5.85 11.35
CA MET A 87 0.80 -4.57 11.18
C MET A 87 1.30 -3.54 12.19
N THR A 88 1.00 -2.28 11.95
CA THR A 88 1.22 -1.19 12.90
C THR A 88 0.10 -1.13 13.95
N ASN A 89 0.41 -0.45 15.08
CA ASN A 89 -0.59 0.05 16.01
C ASN A 89 -0.37 1.55 16.15
N SER A 90 -1.01 2.28 15.27
CA SER A 90 -0.76 3.69 15.08
C SER A 90 -1.61 4.57 15.99
N PRO A 91 -1.14 5.78 16.32
CA PRO A 91 -1.93 6.74 17.07
C PRO A 91 -2.99 7.45 16.20
N ASP A 92 -3.29 6.96 15.00
CA ASP A 92 -4.33 7.54 14.12
C ASP A 92 -5.67 7.59 14.86
N LYS A 93 -6.38 8.71 14.73
CA LYS A 93 -7.63 8.92 15.47
C LYS A 93 -8.75 8.00 15.02
N ARG A 94 -8.80 7.65 13.73
CA ARG A 94 -9.83 6.75 13.20
C ARG A 94 -9.56 5.28 13.52
N GLY A 95 -8.32 4.96 13.96
CA GLY A 95 -7.94 3.58 14.22
C GLY A 95 -7.49 2.80 12.99
N ILE A 96 -7.18 3.47 11.87
CA ILE A 96 -6.67 2.76 10.68
C ILE A 96 -5.15 2.62 10.72
N ASP A 97 -4.71 1.49 10.22
CA ASP A 97 -3.33 1.05 10.20
C ASP A 97 -2.88 0.53 8.83
N VAL A 98 -1.64 0.09 8.75
CA VAL A 98 -1.08 -0.61 7.60
C VAL A 98 -0.62 -2.00 8.01
N ALA A 99 -0.76 -2.97 7.11
CA ALA A 99 -0.36 -4.34 7.35
C ALA A 99 0.42 -4.90 6.15
N LEU A 100 1.36 -5.81 6.43
CA LEU A 100 2.04 -6.63 5.45
C LEU A 100 1.62 -8.08 5.65
N LEU A 101 0.90 -8.64 4.68
CA LEU A 101 0.73 -10.08 4.54
C LEU A 101 1.94 -10.64 3.79
N TYR A 102 2.44 -11.78 4.23
CA TYR A 102 3.57 -12.45 3.58
C TYR A 102 3.43 -13.97 3.64
N ARG A 103 4.01 -14.64 2.66
CA ARG A 103 4.11 -16.10 2.61
C ARG A 103 5.45 -16.53 3.20
N PRO A 104 5.47 -17.26 4.33
CA PRO A 104 6.71 -17.58 5.06
C PRO A 104 7.74 -18.37 4.24
N GLU A 105 7.29 -19.18 3.28
CA GLU A 105 8.15 -19.94 2.39
C GLU A 105 8.90 -19.07 1.38
N LEU A 106 8.43 -17.84 1.11
CA LEU A 106 9.05 -16.88 0.18
C LEU A 106 9.74 -15.73 0.89
N PHE A 107 9.24 -15.36 2.08
CA PHE A 107 9.78 -14.29 2.91
C PHE A 107 9.69 -14.68 4.38
N SER A 108 10.83 -14.96 5.01
CA SER A 108 10.92 -15.23 6.45
C SER A 108 11.18 -13.95 7.21
N LEU A 109 10.22 -13.51 8.00
CA LEU A 109 10.34 -12.30 8.80
C LEU A 109 11.33 -12.50 9.94
N ASP A 110 12.35 -11.65 10.02
CA ASP A 110 13.34 -11.62 11.10
C ASP A 110 13.00 -10.53 12.14
N HIS A 111 12.55 -9.35 11.69
CA HIS A 111 12.32 -8.19 12.55
C HIS A 111 11.19 -7.29 12.04
N LYS A 112 10.48 -6.64 12.99
CA LYS A 112 9.44 -5.64 12.72
C LYS A 112 9.68 -4.41 13.56
N GLU A 113 9.62 -3.24 12.93
CA GLU A 113 9.63 -1.93 13.59
C GLU A 113 8.48 -1.05 13.10
N GLU A 114 8.12 -0.08 13.91
CA GLU A 114 7.14 0.96 13.57
C GLU A 114 7.77 2.33 13.78
N TYR A 115 7.69 3.18 12.77
CA TYR A 115 8.22 4.54 12.86
C TYR A 115 7.09 5.54 12.93
N ARG A 116 7.00 6.22 14.06
CA ARG A 116 6.02 7.28 14.28
C ARG A 116 6.40 8.53 13.50
N VAL A 117 5.46 9.02 12.68
CA VAL A 117 5.62 10.28 11.96
C VAL A 117 5.38 11.45 12.93
N HIS A 118 6.33 12.36 13.01
CA HIS A 118 6.24 13.61 13.75
C HIS A 118 6.16 14.79 12.79
N PHE A 119 5.23 15.70 13.04
CA PHE A 119 4.99 16.85 12.18
C PHE A 119 5.65 18.11 12.74
N ARG A 120 6.38 18.83 11.88
CA ARG A 120 6.98 20.11 12.25
C ARG A 120 5.89 21.13 12.55
N GLY A 121 5.95 21.75 13.72
CA GLY A 121 4.94 22.75 14.13
C GLY A 121 3.65 22.18 14.71
N GLU A 122 3.37 20.88 14.61
CA GLU A 122 2.12 20.26 15.11
C GLU A 122 2.40 19.01 15.98
N ARG A 123 2.91 19.21 17.19
CA ARG A 123 3.29 18.11 18.09
C ARG A 123 2.16 17.12 18.45
N ASN A 124 0.92 17.57 18.42
CA ASN A 124 -0.24 16.77 18.79
C ASN A 124 -0.93 16.09 17.61
N ARG A 125 -0.48 16.36 16.38
CA ARG A 125 -1.05 15.71 15.20
C ARG A 125 -0.69 14.23 15.16
N ARG A 126 -1.69 13.40 14.94
CA ARG A 126 -1.56 11.94 14.89
C ARG A 126 -1.83 11.44 13.48
N THR A 127 -1.10 10.42 13.08
CA THR A 127 -1.28 9.72 11.80
C THR A 127 -0.79 8.28 11.93
N ARG A 128 -0.85 7.53 10.84
CA ARG A 128 -0.35 6.17 10.76
C ARG A 128 1.16 6.15 10.90
N ASN A 129 1.66 5.12 11.56
CA ASN A 129 3.08 4.80 11.59
C ASN A 129 3.52 4.23 10.24
N ILE A 130 4.81 4.29 9.96
CA ILE A 130 5.42 3.55 8.85
C ILE A 130 5.82 2.17 9.39
N LEU A 131 5.31 1.11 8.79
CA LEU A 131 5.72 -0.26 9.10
C LEU A 131 7.04 -0.56 8.39
N HIS A 132 8.00 -1.11 9.11
CA HIS A 132 9.21 -1.71 8.56
C HIS A 132 9.26 -3.19 8.94
N ALA A 133 9.32 -4.05 7.96
CA ALA A 133 9.50 -5.48 8.11
C ALA A 133 10.80 -5.91 7.42
N GLN A 134 11.75 -6.40 8.19
CA GLN A 134 13.00 -6.98 7.67
C GLN A 134 12.91 -8.49 7.71
N GLY A 135 13.34 -9.14 6.65
CA GLY A 135 13.35 -10.61 6.59
C GLY A 135 14.21 -11.13 5.46
N ARG A 136 14.20 -12.45 5.28
CA ARG A 136 14.97 -13.15 4.24
C ARG A 136 14.07 -13.69 3.16
N LEU A 137 14.47 -13.46 1.94
CA LEU A 137 13.89 -14.11 0.77
C LEU A 137 14.32 -15.58 0.70
N ALA A 138 13.60 -16.40 -0.06
CA ALA A 138 13.92 -17.81 -0.26
C ALA A 138 15.36 -18.06 -0.75
N GLY A 139 15.94 -17.11 -1.50
CA GLY A 139 17.34 -17.11 -1.93
C GLY A 139 18.37 -16.72 -0.85
N GLY A 140 17.94 -16.39 0.38
CA GLY A 140 18.82 -16.00 1.51
C GLY A 140 19.11 -14.50 1.60
N ASP A 141 18.77 -13.71 0.58
CA ASP A 141 18.99 -12.27 0.59
C ASP A 141 18.06 -11.56 1.59
N THR A 142 18.60 -10.54 2.26
CA THR A 142 17.79 -9.71 3.17
C THR A 142 16.99 -8.69 2.40
N LEU A 143 15.69 -8.65 2.65
CA LEU A 143 14.74 -7.68 2.13
C LEU A 143 14.19 -6.80 3.26
N ASP A 144 14.20 -5.49 3.06
CA ASP A 144 13.52 -4.52 3.89
C ASP A 144 12.25 -4.04 3.20
N VAL A 145 11.12 -4.29 3.81
CA VAL A 145 9.81 -3.89 3.30
C VAL A 145 9.26 -2.75 4.17
N PHE A 146 8.97 -1.62 3.56
CA PHE A 146 8.23 -0.53 4.19
C PHE A 146 6.80 -0.51 3.68
N VAL A 147 5.83 -0.48 4.59
CA VAL A 147 4.42 -0.24 4.24
C VAL A 147 4.00 1.10 4.81
N CYS A 148 3.46 1.94 3.93
CA CYS A 148 3.19 3.35 4.22
C CYS A 148 1.74 3.73 3.91
N HIS A 149 1.19 4.60 4.75
CA HIS A 149 0.00 5.37 4.43
C HIS A 149 0.23 6.83 4.84
N PHE A 150 0.67 7.64 3.89
CA PHE A 150 1.00 9.04 4.14
C PHE A 150 -0.25 9.88 4.45
N PRO A 151 -0.08 11.06 5.08
CA PRO A 151 -1.18 11.96 5.36
C PRO A 151 -1.98 12.31 4.10
N SER A 152 -3.32 12.15 4.21
CA SER A 152 -4.22 12.41 3.09
C SER A 152 -4.25 13.89 2.70
N ARG A 153 -4.76 14.16 1.49
CA ARG A 153 -4.94 15.52 0.95
C ARG A 153 -6.14 16.27 1.55
N ARG A 154 -6.72 15.76 2.65
CA ARG A 154 -7.86 16.36 3.35
C ARG A 154 -7.51 17.78 3.82
N GLY A 155 -8.35 18.74 3.53
CA GLY A 155 -8.08 20.16 3.79
C GLY A 155 -7.36 20.89 2.64
N GLY A 156 -6.98 20.17 1.58
CA GLY A 156 -6.32 20.71 0.38
C GLY A 156 -4.87 20.24 0.21
N VAL A 157 -4.46 20.11 -1.05
CA VAL A 157 -3.12 19.60 -1.42
C VAL A 157 -2.02 20.44 -0.78
N ARG A 158 -2.07 21.76 -0.94
CA ARG A 158 -1.06 22.70 -0.39
C ARG A 158 -0.95 22.64 1.14
N GLN A 159 -2.08 22.56 1.83
CA GLN A 159 -2.13 22.58 3.30
C GLN A 159 -1.59 21.30 3.91
N SER A 160 -1.83 20.16 3.25
CA SER A 160 -1.38 18.84 3.70
C SER A 160 0.00 18.44 3.16
N ASP A 161 0.58 19.24 2.28
CA ASP A 161 1.85 18.91 1.61
C ASP A 161 3.02 18.78 2.61
N ALA A 162 3.13 19.73 3.54
CA ALA A 162 4.15 19.71 4.59
C ALA A 162 4.13 18.40 5.40
N TYR A 163 2.96 17.83 5.64
CA TYR A 163 2.84 16.56 6.39
C TYR A 163 3.34 15.36 5.58
N ARG A 164 3.15 15.37 4.26
CA ARG A 164 3.68 14.33 3.39
C ARG A 164 5.20 14.46 3.26
N HIS A 165 5.73 15.68 3.24
CA HIS A 165 7.17 15.93 3.31
C HIS A 165 7.79 15.39 4.61
N ASP A 166 7.13 15.59 5.77
CA ASP A 166 7.62 15.06 7.04
C ASP A 166 7.63 13.51 7.05
N ALA A 167 6.58 12.88 6.52
CA ALA A 167 6.53 11.43 6.38
C ALA A 167 7.59 10.90 5.38
N ALA A 168 7.75 11.56 4.25
CA ALA A 168 8.77 11.24 3.24
C ALA A 168 10.20 11.41 3.79
N THR A 169 10.44 12.45 4.60
CA THR A 169 11.72 12.70 5.27
C THR A 169 12.08 11.55 6.23
N LEU A 170 11.12 11.13 7.05
CA LEU A 170 11.31 9.99 7.96
C LEU A 170 11.62 8.71 7.18
N LEU A 171 10.82 8.38 6.18
CA LEU A 171 11.02 7.19 5.34
C LEU A 171 12.40 7.23 4.65
N ARG A 172 12.76 8.36 4.03
CA ARG A 172 14.08 8.52 3.40
C ARG A 172 15.23 8.35 4.40
N THR A 173 15.09 8.90 5.59
CA THR A 173 16.09 8.73 6.66
C THR A 173 16.28 7.25 6.99
N LYS A 174 15.20 6.49 7.15
CA LYS A 174 15.26 5.05 7.42
C LYS A 174 15.87 4.26 6.26
N CYS A 175 15.53 4.59 5.03
CA CYS A 175 16.19 4.02 3.86
C CYS A 175 17.70 4.33 3.85
N ASN A 176 18.10 5.56 4.16
CA ASN A 176 19.51 5.95 4.21
C ASN A 176 20.29 5.22 5.30
N GLU A 177 19.69 4.96 6.47
CA GLU A 177 20.30 4.15 7.54
C GLU A 177 20.61 2.74 7.03
N ILE A 178 19.71 2.11 6.25
CA ILE A 178 19.94 0.80 5.64
C ILE A 178 21.02 0.87 4.56
N LEU A 179 20.91 1.85 3.66
CA LEU A 179 21.85 2.07 2.56
C LEU A 179 23.29 2.33 3.05
N SER A 180 23.46 2.97 4.21
CA SER A 180 24.78 3.23 4.80
C SER A 180 25.40 2.01 5.48
N ARG A 181 24.57 1.07 5.96
CA ARG A 181 25.03 -0.11 6.73
C ARG A 181 25.24 -1.34 5.87
N ARG A 182 24.57 -1.45 4.72
CA ARG A 182 24.60 -2.63 3.87
C ARG A 182 25.02 -2.28 2.45
N HIS A 183 25.84 -3.13 1.86
CA HIS A 183 26.20 -3.03 0.47
C HIS A 183 25.06 -3.58 -0.40
N ASN A 184 24.53 -2.78 -1.33
CA ASN A 184 23.46 -3.15 -2.24
C ASN A 184 22.20 -3.75 -1.56
N PRO A 185 21.58 -3.07 -0.57
CA PRO A 185 20.41 -3.62 0.09
C PRO A 185 19.18 -3.67 -0.84
N PHE A 186 18.34 -4.66 -0.62
CA PHE A 186 17.01 -4.71 -1.21
C PHE A 186 16.03 -3.97 -0.31
N ILE A 187 15.53 -2.83 -0.78
CA ILE A 187 14.51 -2.03 -0.10
C ILE A 187 13.27 -1.97 -1.01
N LEU A 188 12.13 -2.37 -0.47
CA LEU A 188 10.82 -2.35 -1.12
C LEU A 188 9.88 -1.46 -0.30
N ILE A 189 9.37 -0.38 -0.91
CA ILE A 189 8.40 0.52 -0.30
C ILE A 189 7.07 0.32 -1.01
N MET A 190 6.01 0.10 -0.26
CA MET A 190 4.66 -0.13 -0.76
C MET A 190 3.64 0.68 0.04
N GLY A 191 2.55 1.09 -0.60
CA GLY A 191 1.43 1.72 0.08
C GLY A 191 0.86 2.92 -0.63
N ASP A 192 -0.07 3.58 0.05
CA ASP A 192 -0.67 4.83 -0.36
C ASP A 192 0.16 6.01 0.16
N LEU A 193 0.92 6.65 -0.74
CA LEU A 193 1.76 7.79 -0.40
C LEU A 193 1.04 9.15 -0.57
N ASN A 194 -0.24 9.12 -0.93
CA ASN A 194 -1.09 10.31 -1.08
C ASN A 194 -0.47 11.44 -1.91
N SER A 195 0.44 11.08 -2.82
CA SER A 195 1.14 12.00 -3.73
C SER A 195 1.25 11.36 -5.10
N ASN A 196 1.09 12.11 -6.19
CA ASN A 196 1.42 11.61 -7.51
C ASN A 196 2.94 11.41 -7.66
N PRO A 197 3.39 10.57 -8.61
CA PRO A 197 4.81 10.25 -8.77
C PRO A 197 5.72 11.46 -8.97
N ASP A 198 5.21 12.52 -9.57
CA ASP A 198 5.90 13.77 -9.91
C ASP A 198 5.79 14.85 -8.83
N GLU A 199 5.09 14.59 -7.72
CA GLU A 199 4.94 15.57 -6.64
C GLU A 199 6.18 15.60 -5.72
N SER A 200 6.46 16.79 -5.18
CA SER A 200 7.68 17.11 -4.42
C SER A 200 7.96 16.19 -3.22
N PRO A 201 6.96 15.68 -2.46
CA PRO A 201 7.24 14.72 -1.39
C PRO A 201 7.94 13.45 -1.89
N LEU A 202 7.64 13.00 -3.12
CA LEU A 202 8.22 11.78 -3.68
C LEU A 202 9.53 12.06 -4.44
N ILE A 203 9.58 13.10 -5.30
CA ILE A 203 10.75 13.35 -6.13
C ILE A 203 11.86 14.11 -5.40
N GLU A 204 11.53 15.10 -4.56
CA GLU A 204 12.52 15.94 -3.89
C GLU A 204 12.91 15.41 -2.51
N THR A 205 11.94 14.92 -1.73
CA THR A 205 12.18 14.50 -0.34
C THR A 205 12.52 13.02 -0.25
N LEU A 206 11.64 12.15 -0.73
CA LEU A 206 11.91 10.70 -0.77
C LEU A 206 13.01 10.36 -1.80
N ARG A 207 13.14 11.18 -2.84
CA ARG A 207 14.06 11.00 -3.96
C ARG A 207 13.83 9.67 -4.68
N ALA A 208 12.57 9.38 -4.96
CA ALA A 208 12.16 8.22 -5.74
C ALA A 208 12.01 8.62 -7.22
N GLY A 209 12.99 8.25 -8.03
CA GLY A 209 13.00 8.56 -9.47
C GLY A 209 11.87 7.86 -10.22
N THR A 210 11.29 8.54 -11.21
CA THR A 210 10.19 8.01 -12.06
C THR A 210 10.68 7.45 -13.39
N VAL A 211 11.96 7.60 -13.70
CA VAL A 211 12.60 7.06 -14.89
C VAL A 211 13.51 5.91 -14.46
N LEU A 212 13.27 4.73 -15.01
CA LEU A 212 14.16 3.60 -14.77
C LEU A 212 15.46 3.80 -15.55
N PRO A 213 16.61 3.54 -14.92
CA PRO A 213 17.91 3.66 -15.58
C PRO A 213 18.08 2.56 -16.64
N GLU A 214 18.98 2.79 -17.59
CA GLU A 214 19.44 1.74 -18.47
C GLU A 214 20.05 0.58 -17.66
N ALA A 215 20.01 -0.62 -18.23
CA ALA A 215 20.53 -1.82 -17.57
C ALA A 215 21.97 -1.60 -17.06
N GLY A 216 22.20 -1.93 -15.80
CA GLY A 216 23.49 -1.77 -15.14
C GLY A 216 23.84 -0.35 -14.63
N LYS A 217 23.01 0.66 -14.91
CA LYS A 217 23.24 2.04 -14.46
C LYS A 217 22.50 2.43 -13.19
N ALA A 218 21.75 1.51 -12.58
CA ALA A 218 21.04 1.78 -11.34
C ALA A 218 21.99 2.04 -10.17
N GLY A 219 21.86 3.22 -9.55
CA GLY A 219 22.64 3.59 -8.35
C GLY A 219 22.18 2.78 -7.13
N ALA A 220 23.13 2.20 -6.41
CA ALA A 220 22.82 1.37 -5.22
C ALA A 220 22.10 2.15 -4.10
N GLY A 221 22.34 3.47 -4.00
CA GLY A 221 21.72 4.37 -3.01
C GLY A 221 20.45 5.06 -3.50
N GLU A 222 19.99 4.76 -4.71
CA GLU A 222 18.84 5.40 -5.32
C GLU A 222 17.57 4.58 -5.13
N LEU A 223 16.44 5.28 -5.12
CA LEU A 223 15.11 4.69 -5.09
C LEU A 223 14.39 4.96 -6.42
N TYR A 224 13.70 3.97 -6.92
CA TYR A 224 13.00 4.03 -8.20
C TYR A 224 11.53 3.67 -8.02
N ASN A 225 10.65 4.58 -8.43
CA ASN A 225 9.21 4.41 -8.33
C ASN A 225 8.68 3.65 -9.56
N LEU A 226 8.44 2.37 -9.41
CA LEU A 226 7.93 1.52 -10.50
C LEU A 226 6.54 1.94 -10.97
N SER A 227 5.72 2.51 -10.06
CA SER A 227 4.39 3.02 -10.37
C SER A 227 4.40 4.40 -11.00
N GLY A 228 5.55 5.07 -11.01
CA GLY A 228 5.75 6.39 -11.62
C GLY A 228 6.23 6.33 -13.05
N CYS A 229 6.64 5.16 -13.55
CA CYS A 229 6.93 4.97 -14.95
C CYS A 229 5.67 5.16 -15.76
N PRO A 230 5.74 5.78 -16.99
CA PRO A 230 4.56 5.97 -17.82
C PRO A 230 3.89 4.63 -18.08
N LEU A 231 2.87 4.34 -17.31
CA LEU A 231 2.02 3.19 -17.54
C LEU A 231 1.10 3.60 -18.68
N SER A 232 1.24 2.94 -19.83
CA SER A 232 0.28 3.05 -20.94
C SER A 232 -1.09 2.47 -20.57
N GLN A 233 -1.45 2.54 -19.29
CA GLN A 233 -2.62 1.88 -18.73
C GLN A 233 -3.82 2.81 -18.67
N ILE A 234 -4.97 2.23 -18.92
CA ILE A 234 -6.27 2.86 -18.70
C ILE A 234 -6.94 2.07 -17.57
N PRO A 235 -7.23 2.68 -16.41
CA PRO A 235 -7.03 4.09 -16.04
C PRO A 235 -5.57 4.43 -15.66
N PRO A 236 -5.16 5.71 -15.81
CA PRO A 236 -3.79 6.15 -15.59
C PRO A 236 -3.44 6.40 -14.10
N GLY A 237 -4.19 5.84 -13.17
CA GLY A 237 -3.99 6.01 -11.73
C GLY A 237 -4.72 4.97 -10.91
N THR A 238 -4.57 5.03 -9.60
CA THR A 238 -5.19 4.09 -8.66
C THR A 238 -6.49 4.59 -8.05
N THR A 239 -6.71 5.91 -8.01
CA THR A 239 -7.93 6.51 -7.47
C THR A 239 -8.46 7.62 -8.35
N LEU A 240 -9.78 7.88 -8.28
CA LEU A 240 -10.44 8.94 -9.05
C LEU A 240 -10.96 10.02 -8.11
N TYR A 241 -10.37 11.20 -8.18
CA TYR A 241 -10.80 12.35 -7.40
C TYR A 241 -11.25 13.50 -8.30
N LYS A 242 -12.49 14.00 -8.12
CA LYS A 242 -13.08 15.09 -8.90
C LYS A 242 -12.92 14.93 -10.43
N GLY A 243 -13.05 13.69 -10.92
CA GLY A 243 -12.96 13.38 -12.34
C GLY A 243 -11.53 13.27 -12.90
N LYS A 244 -10.52 13.39 -12.05
CA LYS A 244 -9.10 13.19 -12.38
C LYS A 244 -8.61 11.89 -11.74
N TRP A 245 -7.93 11.05 -12.51
CA TRP A 245 -7.18 9.92 -11.99
C TRP A 245 -5.88 10.39 -11.35
N GLU A 246 -5.57 9.83 -10.20
CA GLU A 246 -4.35 10.09 -9.44
C GLU A 246 -3.67 8.77 -9.11
N GLN A 247 -2.34 8.74 -9.25
CA GLN A 247 -1.51 7.59 -8.87
C GLN A 247 -1.00 7.83 -7.45
N LEU A 248 -1.72 7.31 -6.44
CA LEU A 248 -1.37 7.53 -5.03
C LEU A 248 -0.75 6.31 -4.37
N ASP A 249 -1.02 5.12 -4.92
CA ASP A 249 -0.46 3.84 -4.44
C ASP A 249 0.79 3.49 -5.24
N HIS A 250 1.87 3.17 -4.54
CA HIS A 250 3.18 3.00 -5.14
C HIS A 250 3.87 1.71 -4.74
N ILE A 251 4.72 1.22 -5.65
CA ILE A 251 5.77 0.25 -5.40
C ILE A 251 7.08 0.92 -5.80
N ILE A 252 7.96 1.15 -4.82
CA ILE A 252 9.25 1.80 -4.98
C ILE A 252 10.34 0.84 -4.54
N VAL A 253 11.43 0.75 -5.28
CA VAL A 253 12.52 -0.19 -5.03
C VAL A 253 13.86 0.51 -4.98
N SER A 254 14.83 -0.07 -4.24
CA SER A 254 16.24 0.33 -4.34
C SER A 254 16.84 -0.14 -5.66
N GLY A 255 17.90 0.54 -6.11
CA GLY A 255 18.54 0.27 -7.39
C GLY A 255 19.08 -1.16 -7.53
N ASN A 256 19.29 -1.88 -6.43
CA ASN A 256 19.75 -3.26 -6.49
C ASN A 256 18.79 -4.19 -7.22
N PHE A 257 17.48 -3.97 -7.15
CA PHE A 257 16.47 -4.73 -7.92
C PHE A 257 16.56 -4.53 -9.44
N LEU A 258 17.26 -3.49 -9.89
CA LEU A 258 17.37 -3.12 -11.31
C LEU A 258 18.72 -3.51 -11.94
N LYS A 259 19.60 -4.15 -11.17
CA LYS A 259 20.90 -4.62 -11.67
C LYS A 259 20.76 -5.95 -12.42
N PRO A 260 21.44 -6.11 -13.57
CA PRO A 260 21.36 -7.34 -14.36
C PRO A 260 21.80 -8.60 -13.59
N ASP A 261 22.85 -8.47 -12.75
CA ASP A 261 23.44 -9.58 -12.01
C ASP A 261 22.85 -9.72 -10.58
N SER A 262 21.69 -9.10 -10.33
CA SER A 262 21.06 -9.17 -9.02
C SER A 262 20.30 -10.47 -8.87
N ARG A 263 20.54 -11.20 -7.76
CA ARG A 263 19.82 -12.45 -7.44
C ARG A 263 18.31 -12.23 -7.24
N VAL A 264 17.92 -10.98 -6.92
CA VAL A 264 16.51 -10.58 -6.85
C VAL A 264 16.33 -9.42 -7.81
N SER A 265 15.64 -9.65 -8.91
CA SER A 265 15.49 -8.67 -9.97
C SER A 265 14.04 -8.32 -10.26
N TYR A 266 13.80 -7.04 -10.55
CA TYR A 266 12.52 -6.57 -11.02
C TYR A 266 12.28 -7.00 -12.47
N ARG A 267 11.15 -7.65 -12.73
CA ARG A 267 10.71 -7.94 -14.09
C ARG A 267 10.25 -6.66 -14.77
N THR A 268 11.09 -6.10 -15.60
CA THR A 268 10.85 -4.82 -16.27
C THR A 268 9.49 -4.79 -16.96
N GLY A 269 8.72 -3.71 -16.74
CA GLY A 269 7.39 -3.53 -17.30
C GLY A 269 6.26 -4.32 -16.60
N SER A 270 6.55 -5.08 -15.55
CA SER A 270 5.52 -5.84 -14.82
C SER A 270 4.69 -4.99 -13.85
N ALA A 271 5.19 -3.81 -13.44
CA ALA A 271 4.45 -2.91 -12.57
C ALA A 271 3.21 -2.38 -13.27
N LYS A 272 2.05 -2.53 -12.62
CA LYS A 272 0.77 -2.11 -13.19
C LYS A 272 -0.30 -1.87 -12.13
N ASN A 273 -1.24 -0.99 -12.44
CA ASN A 273 -2.52 -0.90 -11.74
C ASN A 273 -3.39 -2.08 -12.16
N VAL A 274 -3.98 -2.78 -11.21
CA VAL A 274 -4.81 -3.95 -11.51
C VAL A 274 -6.25 -3.52 -11.75
N VAL A 275 -6.71 -3.72 -12.98
CA VAL A 275 -8.09 -3.41 -13.39
C VAL A 275 -8.83 -4.72 -13.66
N LEU A 276 -9.70 -5.08 -12.73
CA LEU A 276 -10.62 -6.20 -12.90
C LEU A 276 -12.03 -5.66 -13.12
N PRO A 277 -12.87 -6.34 -13.92
CA PRO A 277 -14.21 -5.82 -14.29
C PRO A 277 -15.08 -5.41 -13.09
N TYR A 278 -14.92 -6.09 -11.96
CA TYR A 278 -15.68 -5.81 -10.75
C TYR A 278 -15.05 -4.74 -9.84
N LEU A 279 -13.79 -4.34 -10.09
CA LEU A 279 -13.13 -3.25 -9.36
C LEU A 279 -13.49 -1.86 -9.89
N VAL A 280 -14.06 -1.80 -11.06
CA VAL A 280 -14.44 -0.55 -11.72
C VAL A 280 -15.87 -0.60 -12.22
N HIS A 281 -16.48 0.55 -12.35
CA HIS A 281 -17.76 0.71 -13.02
C HIS A 281 -17.62 1.78 -14.10
N SER A 282 -18.31 1.61 -15.21
CA SER A 282 -18.44 2.64 -16.22
C SER A 282 -19.72 3.44 -15.98
N ALA A 283 -19.63 4.76 -16.14
CA ALA A 283 -20.85 5.57 -16.18
C ALA A 283 -21.69 5.18 -17.41
N PRO A 284 -23.03 5.01 -17.26
CA PRO A 284 -23.88 4.36 -18.27
C PRO A 284 -23.89 4.98 -19.66
N TYR A 285 -23.34 6.19 -19.84
CA TYR A 285 -23.36 6.91 -21.12
C TYR A 285 -21.99 7.42 -21.59
N ASN A 286 -20.91 7.02 -20.93
CA ASN A 286 -19.58 7.46 -21.35
C ASN A 286 -18.50 6.43 -21.01
N VAL A 287 -18.10 5.64 -21.98
CA VAL A 287 -17.06 4.60 -21.87
C VAL A 287 -15.71 5.17 -21.41
N ALA A 288 -15.49 6.49 -21.53
CA ALA A 288 -14.30 7.19 -21.05
C ALA A 288 -14.31 7.47 -19.53
N ARG A 289 -15.37 7.14 -18.80
CA ARG A 289 -15.48 7.36 -17.35
C ARG A 289 -15.56 6.04 -16.59
N ILE A 290 -14.43 5.40 -16.49
CA ILE A 290 -14.23 4.30 -15.53
C ILE A 290 -13.95 4.93 -14.16
N ALA A 291 -14.57 4.42 -13.10
CA ALA A 291 -14.32 4.82 -11.72
C ALA A 291 -14.18 3.59 -10.83
N PRO A 292 -13.39 3.65 -9.74
CA PRO A 292 -13.31 2.56 -8.79
C PRO A 292 -14.69 2.23 -8.17
N ASN A 293 -14.95 0.94 -8.02
CA ASN A 293 -16.18 0.44 -7.41
C ASN A 293 -16.04 0.43 -5.88
N ARG A 294 -16.25 1.60 -5.29
CA ARG A 294 -16.02 1.88 -3.87
C ARG A 294 -17.09 1.32 -2.95
N THR A 295 -16.72 1.12 -1.69
CA THR A 295 -17.63 0.61 -0.65
C THR A 295 -18.76 1.57 -0.34
N TYR A 296 -18.45 2.87 -0.25
CA TYR A 296 -19.41 3.94 0.00
C TYR A 296 -19.26 5.09 -0.99
N GLN A 297 -20.37 5.74 -1.30
CA GLN A 297 -20.40 7.03 -1.97
C GLN A 297 -21.10 8.05 -1.05
N GLY A 298 -20.29 8.88 -0.38
CA GLY A 298 -20.77 9.64 0.77
C GLY A 298 -21.27 8.68 1.86
N MET A 299 -22.50 8.86 2.31
CA MET A 299 -23.14 7.98 3.32
C MET A 299 -23.85 6.75 2.72
N HIS A 300 -23.88 6.63 1.39
CA HIS A 300 -24.62 5.56 0.71
C HIS A 300 -23.73 4.34 0.49
N TYR A 301 -24.10 3.21 1.09
CA TYR A 301 -23.46 1.93 0.87
C TYR A 301 -23.65 1.45 -0.58
N LYS A 302 -22.57 1.23 -1.30
CA LYS A 302 -22.54 0.70 -2.67
C LYS A 302 -22.16 -0.78 -2.71
N GLY A 303 -21.46 -1.26 -1.69
CA GLY A 303 -21.03 -2.64 -1.58
C GLY A 303 -19.93 -3.02 -2.59
N GLY A 304 -19.21 -2.03 -3.08
CA GLY A 304 -18.04 -2.20 -3.93
C GLY A 304 -16.79 -2.60 -3.14
N TYR A 305 -15.66 -2.61 -3.81
CA TYR A 305 -14.41 -3.18 -3.33
C TYR A 305 -13.51 -2.16 -2.63
N SER A 306 -13.21 -1.05 -3.29
CA SER A 306 -12.43 0.06 -2.77
C SER A 306 -12.52 1.26 -3.71
N ASP A 307 -12.19 2.45 -3.20
CA ASP A 307 -11.97 3.66 -3.98
C ASP A 307 -10.54 3.74 -4.58
N HIS A 308 -9.72 2.72 -4.30
CA HIS A 308 -8.41 2.52 -4.90
C HIS A 308 -8.33 1.23 -5.71
N LEU A 309 -7.48 1.22 -6.73
CA LEU A 309 -7.10 0.04 -7.48
C LEU A 309 -5.78 -0.52 -6.93
N PRO A 310 -5.62 -1.86 -6.87
CA PRO A 310 -4.36 -2.45 -6.45
C PRO A 310 -3.23 -2.15 -7.43
N VAL A 311 -2.00 -2.09 -6.92
CA VAL A 311 -0.78 -2.06 -7.72
C VAL A 311 0.02 -3.34 -7.51
N VAL A 312 0.58 -3.89 -8.58
CA VAL A 312 1.40 -5.09 -8.54
C VAL A 312 2.70 -4.88 -9.30
N ALA A 313 3.75 -5.55 -8.86
CA ALA A 313 5.01 -5.71 -9.59
C ALA A 313 5.53 -7.13 -9.38
N GLU A 314 6.24 -7.67 -10.36
CA GLU A 314 6.79 -9.01 -10.34
C GLU A 314 8.33 -8.95 -10.19
N PHE A 315 8.85 -9.89 -9.40
CA PHE A 315 10.28 -10.04 -9.15
C PHE A 315 10.69 -11.49 -9.35
N THR A 316 11.88 -11.69 -9.90
CA THR A 316 12.50 -13.00 -10.01
C THR A 316 13.50 -13.17 -8.87
N ILE A 317 13.49 -14.33 -8.21
CA ILE A 317 14.49 -14.72 -7.22
C ILE A 317 15.28 -15.88 -7.83
N GLU A 318 16.57 -15.68 -8.02
CA GLU A 318 17.45 -16.76 -8.42
C GLU A 318 17.82 -17.61 -7.19
N PRO A 319 17.79 -18.93 -7.29
CA PRO A 319 18.10 -19.85 -6.18
C PRO A 319 19.55 -19.73 -5.68
#